data_54a43d12299ca4bd21c089d9d67c5410
#
_entry.id   54a43d12299ca4bd21c089d9d67c5410
#
_cell.length_a   1.000
_cell.length_b   1.000
_cell.length_c   1.000
_cell.angle_alpha   90.00
_cell.angle_beta   90.00
_cell.angle_gamma   90.00
#
_symmetry.space_group_name_H-M   'P 1'
#
loop_
_entity.id
_entity.type
_entity.pdbx_description
1 polymer ?
#
loop_
_entity_poly.entity_id
_entity_poly.type
_entity_poly.pdbx_seq_one_letter_code
_entity_poly.pdbx_strand_id
1 'polypeptide(L)'
;MITVSPSQPTDSAVKLKGNMTARNFGNPPVVFAKKTVPSTMNDDFFCSEVRSFTKGTVSMVAVSKKYLNKGENILIIDDFLAHGEAASGMADLLKQAGCKVAGIGAVIGKRFQGGEKRLKEAGYNVKLLSNIEKIIDGKITFVL
;
A
#
# COMPACT_ATOMS: atom_id res chain seq x y z
N MET A 1 -1.38 12.69 5.92
CA MET A 1 -2.17 11.48 6.26
C MET A 1 -1.37 10.22 5.94
N ILE A 2 -1.56 9.16 6.68
CA ILE A 2 -0.97 7.85 6.40
C ILE A 2 -2.11 6.92 5.99
N THR A 3 -1.98 6.25 4.84
CA THR A 3 -2.88 5.18 4.46
C THR A 3 -2.15 3.85 4.52
N VAL A 4 -2.82 2.81 5.01
CA VAL A 4 -2.24 1.48 5.17
C VAL A 4 -2.89 0.54 4.17
N SER A 5 -2.06 -0.24 3.49
CA SER A 5 -2.50 -1.23 2.50
C SER A 5 -3.49 -2.26 3.07
N PRO A 6 -4.42 -2.74 2.26
CA PRO A 6 -5.50 -3.62 2.68
C PRO A 6 -5.03 -5.08 2.83
N SER A 7 -4.21 -5.35 3.81
CA SER A 7 -4.17 -6.69 4.38
C SER A 7 -5.33 -6.78 5.37
N GLN A 8 -6.09 -7.83 5.37
CA GLN A 8 -7.29 -8.10 6.17
C GLN A 8 -7.64 -7.06 7.26
N PRO A 9 -8.80 -6.39 7.24
CA PRO A 9 -9.16 -5.28 8.15
C PRO A 9 -9.19 -5.65 9.65
N THR A 10 -9.07 -6.91 9.98
CA THR A 10 -9.01 -7.45 11.34
C THR A 10 -7.59 -7.67 11.85
N ASP A 11 -6.56 -7.47 11.01
CA ASP A 11 -5.18 -7.73 11.40
C ASP A 11 -4.66 -6.62 12.33
N SER A 12 -4.51 -6.97 13.60
CA SER A 12 -3.97 -6.08 14.64
C SER A 12 -2.55 -5.60 14.31
N ALA A 13 -1.76 -6.41 13.59
CA ALA A 13 -0.41 -6.07 13.19
C ALA A 13 -0.38 -4.92 12.17
N VAL A 14 -1.32 -4.87 11.25
CA VAL A 14 -1.46 -3.78 10.26
C VAL A 14 -1.81 -2.46 10.95
N LYS A 15 -2.76 -2.49 11.88
CA LYS A 15 -3.14 -1.32 12.68
C LYS A 15 -1.97 -0.80 13.50
N LEU A 16 -1.19 -1.70 14.10
CA LEU A 16 -0.02 -1.34 14.89
C LEU A 16 1.04 -0.64 14.04
N LYS A 17 1.37 -1.16 12.87
CA LYS A 17 2.36 -0.56 11.96
C LYS A 17 1.97 0.85 11.53
N GLY A 18 0.71 1.06 11.12
CA GLY A 18 0.22 2.38 10.74
C GLY A 18 0.33 3.39 11.87
N ASN A 19 -0.08 3.02 13.07
CA ASN A 19 -0.04 3.88 14.24
C ASN A 19 1.40 4.17 14.71
N MET A 20 2.30 3.18 14.68
CA MET A 20 3.71 3.39 15.02
C MET A 20 4.40 4.32 14.02
N THR A 21 4.10 4.18 12.73
CA THR A 21 4.62 5.08 11.70
C THR A 21 4.12 6.50 11.95
N ALA A 22 2.83 6.68 12.22
CA ALA A 22 2.23 7.99 12.48
C ALA A 22 2.92 8.76 13.61
N ARG A 23 3.31 8.08 14.69
CA ARG A 23 4.03 8.71 15.82
C ARG A 23 5.32 9.41 15.38
N ASN A 24 6.03 8.88 14.41
CA ASN A 24 7.27 9.47 13.90
C ASN A 24 7.06 10.63 12.93
N PHE A 25 5.81 10.88 12.51
CA PHE A 25 5.42 11.95 11.60
C PHE A 25 4.48 12.99 12.24
N GLY A 26 4.53 13.13 13.57
CA GLY A 26 3.70 14.12 14.28
C GLY A 26 2.24 13.68 14.45
N ASN A 27 1.97 12.38 14.51
CA ASN A 27 0.64 11.77 14.69
C ASN A 27 -0.41 12.23 13.66
N PRO A 28 -0.13 12.20 12.34
CA PRO A 28 -1.15 12.48 11.36
C PRO A 28 -2.25 11.40 11.41
N PRO A 29 -3.46 11.70 10.91
CA PRO A 29 -4.52 10.72 10.79
C PRO A 29 -4.08 9.47 10.02
N VAL A 30 -4.49 8.29 10.50
CA VAL A 30 -4.22 7.00 9.85
C VAL A 30 -5.53 6.46 9.29
N VAL A 31 -5.54 6.17 8.00
CA VAL A 31 -6.71 5.62 7.29
C VAL A 31 -6.36 4.25 6.74
N PHE A 32 -7.23 3.28 6.98
CA PHE A 32 -7.06 1.93 6.48
C PHE A 32 -7.86 1.75 5.19
N ALA A 33 -7.16 1.44 4.09
CA ALA A 33 -7.82 1.02 2.88
C ALA A 33 -8.47 -0.36 3.09
N LYS A 34 -9.61 -0.57 2.46
CA LYS A 34 -10.33 -1.86 2.51
C LYS A 34 -10.13 -2.59 1.19
N LYS A 35 -9.90 -3.89 1.28
CA LYS A 35 -10.05 -4.78 0.14
C LYS A 35 -11.51 -5.19 0.04
N THR A 36 -12.13 -4.97 -1.10
CA THR A 36 -13.55 -5.25 -1.31
C THR A 36 -13.79 -5.96 -2.63
N VAL A 37 -14.99 -6.52 -2.80
CA VAL A 37 -15.45 -7.06 -4.08
C VAL A 37 -16.22 -5.98 -4.85
N PRO A 38 -16.15 -5.96 -6.19
CA PRO A 38 -16.75 -4.91 -7.02
C PRO A 38 -18.25 -4.67 -6.78
N SER A 39 -18.99 -5.70 -6.38
CA SER A 39 -20.46 -5.66 -6.22
C SER A 39 -20.96 -4.92 -4.97
N THR A 40 -20.07 -4.50 -4.05
CA THR A 40 -20.46 -3.89 -2.76
C THR A 40 -20.15 -2.39 -2.68
N MET A 41 -19.90 -1.74 -3.81
CA MET A 41 -19.42 -0.36 -3.85
C MET A 41 -20.55 0.63 -4.06
N ASN A 42 -20.61 1.63 -3.19
CA ASN A 42 -21.45 2.80 -3.33
C ASN A 42 -20.60 4.05 -3.61
N ASP A 43 -21.25 5.17 -3.93
CA ASP A 43 -20.60 6.45 -4.30
C ASP A 43 -19.78 7.11 -3.18
N ASP A 44 -19.79 6.56 -1.96
CA ASP A 44 -19.07 7.11 -0.80
C ASP A 44 -17.60 6.74 -0.72
N PHE A 45 -17.08 5.97 -1.69
CA PHE A 45 -15.71 5.51 -1.70
C PHE A 45 -14.95 5.92 -2.97
N PHE A 46 -13.68 6.25 -2.82
CA PHE A 46 -12.72 6.15 -3.91
C PHE A 46 -12.24 4.72 -4.01
N CYS A 47 -12.06 4.22 -5.23
CA CYS A 47 -11.73 2.83 -5.47
C CYS A 47 -10.78 2.68 -6.63
N SER A 48 -9.94 1.65 -6.55
CA SER A 48 -9.07 1.24 -7.66
C SER A 48 -8.97 -0.27 -7.73
N GLU A 49 -8.86 -0.77 -8.95
CA GLU A 49 -8.68 -2.18 -9.23
C GLU A 49 -7.24 -2.61 -8.92
N VAL A 50 -7.09 -3.74 -8.24
CA VAL A 50 -5.81 -4.38 -7.98
C VAL A 50 -5.83 -5.78 -8.55
N ARG A 51 -5.01 -6.02 -9.56
CA ARG A 51 -4.86 -7.34 -10.19
C ARG A 51 -3.72 -8.09 -9.53
N SER A 52 -4.01 -9.22 -8.92
CA SER A 52 -2.99 -10.09 -8.35
C SER A 52 -2.41 -11.01 -9.44
N PHE A 53 -1.16 -10.76 -9.83
CA PHE A 53 -0.46 -11.62 -10.80
C PHE A 53 -0.25 -13.04 -10.28
N THR A 54 -0.08 -13.22 -8.99
CA THR A 54 0.15 -14.54 -8.38
C THR A 54 -1.11 -15.38 -8.25
N LYS A 55 -2.28 -14.76 -8.12
CA LYS A 55 -3.56 -15.45 -7.93
C LYS A 55 -4.50 -15.35 -9.13
N GLY A 56 -4.16 -14.54 -10.13
CA GLY A 56 -5.04 -14.28 -11.28
C GLY A 56 -6.38 -13.62 -10.89
N THR A 57 -6.50 -13.13 -9.66
CA THR A 57 -7.74 -12.53 -9.15
C THR A 57 -7.69 -11.01 -9.21
N VAL A 58 -8.84 -10.43 -9.50
CA VAL A 58 -9.07 -8.99 -9.42
C VAL A 58 -9.75 -8.67 -8.09
N SER A 59 -9.23 -7.68 -7.39
CA SER A 59 -9.85 -7.14 -6.18
C SER A 59 -9.84 -5.61 -6.26
N MET A 60 -10.71 -4.98 -5.47
CA MET A 60 -10.75 -3.53 -5.36
C MET A 60 -10.12 -3.10 -4.04
N VAL A 61 -9.35 -2.01 -4.07
CA VAL A 61 -9.00 -1.26 -2.87
C VAL A 61 -9.93 -0.05 -2.77
N ALA A 62 -10.40 0.23 -1.58
CA ALA A 62 -11.35 1.30 -1.34
C ALA A 62 -10.99 2.11 -0.10
N VAL A 63 -11.17 3.42 -0.18
CA VAL A 63 -11.08 4.37 0.94
C VAL A 63 -12.27 5.29 0.91
N SER A 64 -12.92 5.50 2.07
CA SER A 64 -14.08 6.40 2.14
C SER A 64 -13.68 7.84 1.82
N LYS A 65 -14.48 8.50 0.97
CA LYS A 65 -14.30 9.89 0.55
C LYS A 65 -14.19 10.87 1.71
N LYS A 66 -14.86 10.60 2.82
CA LYS A 66 -14.84 11.45 4.01
C LYS A 66 -13.46 11.58 4.68
N TYR A 67 -12.51 10.69 4.35
CA TYR A 67 -11.18 10.69 4.94
C TYR A 67 -10.09 11.26 4.01
N LEU A 68 -10.43 11.62 2.78
CA LEU A 68 -9.47 12.10 1.78
C LEU A 68 -9.86 13.50 1.33
N ASN A 69 -8.97 14.47 1.54
CA ASN A 69 -9.17 15.84 1.07
C ASN A 69 -8.21 16.15 -0.06
N LYS A 70 -8.72 16.83 -1.08
CA LYS A 70 -7.92 17.26 -2.23
C LYS A 70 -6.69 18.07 -1.78
N GLY A 71 -5.54 17.75 -2.34
CA GLY A 71 -4.27 18.43 -2.07
C GLY A 71 -3.47 17.84 -0.90
N GLU A 72 -4.03 16.92 -0.11
CA GLU A 72 -3.30 16.28 0.98
C GLU A 72 -2.09 15.47 0.49
N ASN A 73 -1.02 15.50 1.30
CA ASN A 73 0.14 14.62 1.13
C ASN A 73 -0.09 13.33 1.92
N ILE A 74 -0.04 12.20 1.24
CA ILE A 74 -0.37 10.90 1.83
C ILE A 74 0.81 9.93 1.71
N LEU A 75 1.21 9.34 2.83
CA LEU A 75 2.19 8.26 2.88
C LEU A 75 1.46 6.92 2.86
N ILE A 76 1.80 6.07 1.90
CA ILE A 76 1.30 4.70 1.79
C ILE A 76 2.20 3.78 2.62
N ILE A 77 1.61 2.98 3.52
CA ILE A 77 2.34 2.01 4.33
C ILE A 77 1.78 0.61 4.07
N ASP A 78 2.68 -0.32 3.79
CA ASP A 78 2.35 -1.73 3.56
C ASP A 78 3.22 -2.65 4.43
N ASP A 79 2.88 -3.93 4.53
CA ASP A 79 3.71 -4.95 5.18
C ASP A 79 4.68 -5.59 4.17
N PHE A 80 4.20 -5.96 2.99
CA PHE A 80 4.98 -6.58 1.94
C PHE A 80 4.87 -5.84 0.62
N LEU A 81 6.01 -5.56 0.01
CA LEU A 81 6.07 -5.09 -1.37
C LEU A 81 6.57 -6.23 -2.27
N ALA A 82 5.64 -6.86 -2.97
CA ALA A 82 5.89 -7.92 -3.95
C ALA A 82 6.02 -7.35 -5.37
N HIS A 83 5.00 -7.49 -6.19
CA HIS A 83 4.93 -6.87 -7.53
C HIS A 83 4.49 -5.40 -7.49
N GLY A 84 4.01 -4.89 -6.35
CA GLY A 84 3.61 -3.50 -6.13
C GLY A 84 2.19 -3.18 -6.60
N GLU A 85 1.34 -4.18 -6.89
CA GLU A 85 -0.02 -3.94 -7.39
C GLU A 85 -0.88 -3.20 -6.38
N ALA A 86 -0.83 -3.60 -5.10
CA ALA A 86 -1.59 -2.96 -4.03
C ALA A 86 -1.17 -1.49 -3.87
N ALA A 87 0.13 -1.22 -3.84
CA ALA A 87 0.66 0.14 -3.74
C ALA A 87 0.30 0.99 -4.96
N SER A 88 0.36 0.42 -6.18
CA SER A 88 -0.08 1.10 -7.40
C SER A 88 -1.56 1.42 -7.37
N GLY A 89 -2.41 0.46 -7.01
CA GLY A 89 -3.85 0.67 -6.90
C GLY A 89 -4.20 1.74 -5.87
N MET A 90 -3.49 1.77 -4.74
CA MET A 90 -3.67 2.84 -3.74
C MET A 90 -3.21 4.21 -4.28
N ALA A 91 -2.09 4.26 -5.01
CA ALA A 91 -1.62 5.50 -5.62
C ALA A 91 -2.63 6.03 -6.64
N ASP A 92 -3.24 5.16 -7.45
CA ASP A 92 -4.26 5.54 -8.43
C ASP A 92 -5.54 6.05 -7.75
N LEU A 93 -5.98 5.38 -6.66
CA LEU A 93 -7.09 5.82 -5.83
C LEU A 93 -6.83 7.23 -5.26
N LEU A 94 -5.64 7.48 -4.74
CA LEU A 94 -5.26 8.78 -4.19
C LEU A 94 -5.21 9.87 -5.25
N LYS A 95 -4.78 9.57 -6.47
CA LYS A 95 -4.86 10.49 -7.61
C LYS A 95 -6.30 10.86 -7.95
N GLN A 96 -7.23 9.89 -7.94
CA GLN A 96 -8.67 10.15 -8.14
C GLN A 96 -9.22 11.12 -7.08
N ALA A 97 -8.75 10.99 -5.82
CA ALA A 97 -9.12 11.89 -4.74
C ALA A 97 -8.45 13.27 -4.82
N GLY A 98 -7.56 13.49 -5.79
CA GLY A 98 -6.78 14.73 -5.90
C GLY A 98 -5.69 14.87 -4.83
N CYS A 99 -5.31 13.78 -4.19
CA CYS A 99 -4.24 13.73 -3.20
C CYS A 99 -2.87 13.51 -3.85
N LYS A 100 -1.80 13.81 -3.12
CA LYS A 100 -0.41 13.57 -3.53
C LYS A 100 0.17 12.40 -2.74
N VAL A 101 0.83 11.48 -3.43
CA VAL A 101 1.59 10.40 -2.77
C VAL A 101 2.95 10.96 -2.34
N ALA A 102 3.14 11.16 -1.03
CA ALA A 102 4.40 11.64 -0.45
C ALA A 102 5.50 10.56 -0.49
N GLY A 103 5.11 9.31 -0.44
CA GLY A 103 5.99 8.15 -0.53
C GLY A 103 5.27 6.85 -0.27
N ILE A 104 6.00 5.76 -0.46
CA ILE A 104 5.53 4.39 -0.23
C ILE A 104 6.54 3.70 0.68
N GLY A 105 6.09 3.24 1.84
CA GLY A 105 6.89 2.47 2.78
C GLY A 105 6.38 1.04 2.92
N ALA A 106 7.29 0.06 2.95
CA ALA A 106 6.92 -1.30 3.33
C ALA A 106 7.96 -1.91 4.27
N VAL A 107 7.51 -2.85 5.10
CA VAL A 107 8.42 -3.53 6.03
C VAL A 107 9.37 -4.44 5.27
N ILE A 108 8.85 -5.25 4.37
CA ILE A 108 9.63 -6.23 3.60
C ILE A 108 9.36 -6.06 2.11
N GLY A 109 10.43 -5.88 1.33
CA GLY A 109 10.39 -5.95 -0.13
C GLY A 109 10.84 -7.34 -0.62
N LYS A 110 10.19 -7.82 -1.69
CA LYS A 110 10.64 -9.00 -2.43
C LYS A 110 11.28 -8.52 -3.74
N ARG A 111 12.58 -8.20 -3.67
CA ARG A 111 13.33 -7.58 -4.79
C ARG A 111 13.19 -8.34 -6.10
N PHE A 112 13.20 -9.68 -6.02
CA PHE A 112 13.07 -10.56 -7.18
C PHE A 112 11.70 -10.48 -7.89
N GLN A 113 10.69 -9.84 -7.27
CA GLN A 113 9.37 -9.64 -7.88
C GLN A 113 9.22 -8.26 -8.56
N GLY A 114 10.21 -7.38 -8.43
CA GLY A 114 10.34 -6.15 -9.22
C GLY A 114 9.43 -4.99 -8.84
N GLY A 115 8.58 -5.11 -7.81
CA GLY A 115 7.63 -4.05 -7.44
C GLY A 115 8.30 -2.75 -7.01
N GLU A 116 9.40 -2.83 -6.25
CA GLU A 116 10.17 -1.64 -5.86
C GLU A 116 10.68 -0.87 -7.08
N LYS A 117 11.30 -1.60 -8.01
CA LYS A 117 11.83 -1.01 -9.25
C LYS A 117 10.73 -0.32 -10.04
N ARG A 118 9.61 -1.01 -10.28
CA ARG A 118 8.46 -0.48 -11.02
C ARG A 118 7.88 0.80 -10.40
N LEU A 119 7.72 0.83 -9.08
CA LEU A 119 7.21 2.01 -8.39
C LEU A 119 8.17 3.19 -8.44
N LYS A 120 9.49 2.94 -8.32
CA LYS A 120 10.52 3.98 -8.48
C LYS A 120 10.56 4.54 -9.91
N GLU A 121 10.44 3.68 -10.92
CA GLU A 121 10.36 4.09 -12.34
C GLU A 121 9.09 4.91 -12.62
N ALA A 122 7.99 4.65 -11.89
CA ALA A 122 6.78 5.46 -11.92
C ALA A 122 6.89 6.80 -11.16
N GLY A 123 8.07 7.11 -10.58
CA GLY A 123 8.37 8.37 -9.91
C GLY A 123 8.06 8.41 -8.42
N TYR A 124 7.72 7.29 -7.80
CA TYR A 124 7.44 7.26 -6.36
C TYR A 124 8.72 7.11 -5.53
N ASN A 125 8.76 7.81 -4.38
CA ASN A 125 9.76 7.56 -3.36
C ASN A 125 9.38 6.30 -2.57
N VAL A 126 10.17 5.22 -2.73
CA VAL A 126 9.91 3.92 -2.09
C VAL A 126 10.99 3.63 -1.07
N LYS A 127 10.57 3.30 0.16
CA LYS A 127 11.44 2.90 1.27
C LYS A 127 11.02 1.55 1.83
N LEU A 128 11.99 0.66 1.98
CA LEU A 128 11.82 -0.68 2.55
C LEU A 128 12.71 -0.81 3.77
N LEU A 129 12.21 -1.44 4.83
CA LEU A 129 13.03 -1.70 6.02
C LEU A 129 13.95 -2.89 5.80
N SER A 130 13.48 -3.89 5.06
CA SER A 130 14.29 -5.06 4.68
C SER A 130 13.93 -5.51 3.28
N ASN A 131 14.88 -6.08 2.56
CA ASN A 131 14.65 -6.51 1.18
C ASN A 131 15.15 -7.95 0.99
N ILE A 132 14.25 -8.83 0.58
CA ILE A 132 14.56 -10.21 0.24
C ILE A 132 15.09 -10.25 -1.18
N GLU A 133 16.32 -10.72 -1.34
CA GLU A 133 16.95 -10.89 -2.65
C GLU A 133 16.44 -12.13 -3.38
N LYS A 134 16.35 -13.26 -2.66
CA LYS A 134 15.90 -14.55 -3.20
C LYS A 134 15.40 -15.49 -2.11
N ILE A 135 14.59 -16.45 -2.53
CA ILE A 135 14.14 -17.58 -1.70
C ILE A 135 14.44 -18.85 -2.50
N ILE A 136 15.33 -19.71 -1.97
CA ILE A 136 15.70 -20.99 -2.59
C ILE A 136 15.61 -22.08 -1.52
N ASP A 137 14.89 -23.15 -1.81
CA ASP A 137 14.69 -24.30 -0.91
C ASP A 137 14.28 -23.89 0.52
N GLY A 138 13.37 -22.92 0.63
CA GLY A 138 12.88 -22.39 1.90
C GLY A 138 13.88 -21.48 2.63
N LYS A 139 15.08 -21.26 2.10
CA LYS A 139 16.08 -20.35 2.66
C LYS A 139 15.90 -18.95 2.08
N ILE A 140 15.85 -17.96 2.97
CA ILE A 140 15.69 -16.54 2.63
C ILE A 140 17.04 -15.86 2.65
N THR A 141 17.41 -15.17 1.58
CA THR A 141 18.57 -14.29 1.49
C THR A 141 18.10 -12.85 1.46
N PHE A 142 18.63 -12.03 2.35
CA PHE A 142 18.37 -10.59 2.40
C PHE A 142 19.45 -9.81 1.65
N VAL A 143 19.08 -8.66 1.11
CA VAL A 143 20.05 -7.68 0.59
C VAL A 143 20.70 -7.01 1.80
N LEU A 144 22.00 -7.05 1.86
CA LEU A 144 22.80 -6.34 2.87
C LEU A 144 23.06 -4.91 2.44
#